data_3d3c7d0fc9379f57443c51c4ab60b90b
#
_entry.id   3d3c7d0fc9379f57443c51c4ab60b90b
#
_cell.length_a   1.000
_cell.length_b   1.000
_cell.length_c   1.000
_cell.angle_alpha   90.00
_cell.angle_beta   90.00
_cell.angle_gamma   90.00
#
_symmetry.space_group_name_H-M   'P 1'
#
loop_
_entity.id
_entity.type
_entity.pdbx_description
1 polymer ?
#
loop_
_entity_poly.entity_id
_entity_poly.type
_entity_poly.pdbx_seq_one_letter_code
_entity_poly.pdbx_strand_id
1 'polypeptide(L)'
;MKHLDLFSGVGGFSLAASWVWGKDHEVVCFCEQDKFCQKVLNKHWPNVPIVEDVNDVERIVTYTKRLGRWERGNTQTERNTEEVVMARQEPAERTRPDTGTDSAITLLSAGVPCQPASVAGKQSGTRDDRWLWPQTFDVVRAVRPRWCLFENVRGLLSLEGGMVFKSLLSELEAIGYEVWCFVLPACAKNAPHRRDRVWIVAHSKLWEDNGKR
;
A
#
# COMPACT_ATOMS: atom_id res chain seq x y z
N MET A 1 -1.33 -11.82 -7.47
CA MET A 1 -1.07 -10.99 -6.28
C MET A 1 -1.30 -9.54 -6.64
N LYS A 2 -2.30 -8.89 -6.04
CA LYS A 2 -2.67 -7.50 -6.28
C LYS A 2 -1.81 -6.58 -5.40
N HIS A 3 -1.11 -5.62 -6.00
CA HIS A 3 -0.11 -4.78 -5.34
C HIS A 3 -0.46 -3.29 -5.46
N LEU A 4 -0.55 -2.61 -4.32
CA LEU A 4 -0.61 -1.15 -4.20
C LEU A 4 0.77 -0.65 -3.74
N ASP A 5 1.40 0.22 -4.52
CA ASP A 5 2.76 0.72 -4.27
C ASP A 5 2.72 2.22 -3.97
N LEU A 6 2.95 2.60 -2.70
CA LEU A 6 2.94 3.98 -2.22
C LEU A 6 4.37 4.54 -2.17
N PHE A 7 4.49 5.84 -2.48
CA PHE A 7 5.79 6.50 -2.60
C PHE A 7 6.72 5.73 -3.53
N SER A 8 6.14 5.38 -4.69
CA SER A 8 6.64 4.34 -5.59
C SER A 8 8.02 4.65 -6.18
N GLY A 9 8.42 5.93 -6.20
CA GLY A 9 9.64 6.35 -6.87
C GLY A 9 9.63 5.88 -8.33
N VAL A 10 10.69 5.23 -8.74
CA VAL A 10 10.79 4.63 -10.09
C VAL A 10 10.24 3.20 -10.17
N GLY A 11 9.51 2.73 -9.16
CA GLY A 11 8.86 1.42 -9.16
C GLY A 11 9.73 0.26 -8.63
N GLY A 12 10.66 0.56 -7.72
CA GLY A 12 11.60 -0.44 -7.19
C GLY A 12 10.93 -1.62 -6.49
N PHE A 13 9.92 -1.38 -5.65
CA PHE A 13 9.14 -2.44 -4.99
C PHE A 13 8.37 -3.28 -6.01
N SER A 14 7.70 -2.64 -6.95
CA SER A 14 6.91 -3.30 -7.96
C SER A 14 7.77 -4.15 -8.89
N LEU A 15 8.96 -3.68 -9.25
CA LEU A 15 9.92 -4.47 -10.02
C LEU A 15 10.42 -5.69 -9.24
N ALA A 16 10.80 -5.52 -7.97
CA ALA A 16 11.24 -6.61 -7.11
C ALA A 16 10.13 -7.65 -6.91
N ALA A 17 8.89 -7.19 -6.71
CA ALA A 17 7.71 -8.04 -6.60
C ALA A 17 7.48 -8.86 -7.88
N SER A 18 7.67 -8.26 -9.06
CA SER A 18 7.54 -8.98 -10.33
C SER A 18 8.59 -10.08 -10.51
N TRP A 19 9.79 -9.92 -9.97
CA TRP A 19 10.81 -10.97 -9.99
C TRP A 19 10.47 -12.15 -9.08
N VAL A 20 9.75 -11.90 -7.97
CA VAL A 20 9.38 -12.95 -7.01
C VAL A 20 8.15 -13.73 -7.48
N TRP A 21 7.12 -13.04 -7.97
CA TRP A 21 5.81 -13.65 -8.28
C TRP A 21 5.50 -13.76 -9.77
N GLY A 22 6.38 -13.22 -10.63
CA GLY A 22 6.25 -13.33 -12.09
C GLY A 22 4.87 -12.86 -12.59
N LYS A 23 4.22 -13.70 -13.38
CA LYS A 23 2.89 -13.44 -13.96
C LYS A 23 1.76 -13.33 -12.93
N ASP A 24 1.97 -13.82 -11.72
CA ASP A 24 0.97 -13.76 -10.65
C ASP A 24 0.99 -12.43 -9.90
N HIS A 25 1.91 -11.51 -10.25
CA HIS A 25 2.02 -10.16 -9.72
C HIS A 25 1.35 -9.15 -10.64
N GLU A 26 0.49 -8.32 -10.08
CA GLU A 26 -0.19 -7.22 -10.77
C GLU A 26 -0.14 -5.97 -9.91
N VAL A 27 0.43 -4.90 -10.43
CA VAL A 27 0.36 -3.57 -9.81
C VAL A 27 -0.98 -2.95 -10.15
N VAL A 28 -1.72 -2.58 -9.12
CA VAL A 28 -3.08 -2.02 -9.21
C VAL A 28 -3.07 -0.51 -9.32
N CYS A 29 -2.21 0.12 -8.53
CA CYS A 29 -2.09 1.56 -8.46
C CYS A 29 -0.72 1.93 -7.89
N PHE A 30 -0.16 3.00 -8.41
CA PHE A 30 0.97 3.71 -7.84
C PHE A 30 0.50 4.97 -7.11
N CYS A 31 1.23 5.36 -6.04
CA CYS A 31 1.12 6.69 -5.47
C CYS A 31 2.49 7.35 -5.49
N GLU A 32 2.66 8.41 -6.31
CA GLU A 32 3.94 9.09 -6.49
C GLU A 32 3.73 10.54 -6.95
N GLN A 33 4.32 11.49 -6.22
CA GLN A 33 4.17 12.93 -6.53
C GLN A 33 5.23 13.48 -7.51
N ASP A 34 6.42 12.86 -7.53
CA ASP A 34 7.51 13.33 -8.38
C ASP A 34 7.23 13.05 -9.87
N LYS A 35 7.23 14.12 -10.67
CA LYS A 35 6.89 14.05 -12.09
C LYS A 35 7.89 13.25 -12.93
N PHE A 36 9.16 13.21 -12.53
CA PHE A 36 10.15 12.38 -13.21
C PHE A 36 9.88 10.90 -12.92
N CYS A 37 9.65 10.56 -11.65
CA CYS A 37 9.28 9.20 -11.25
C CYS A 37 8.01 8.73 -11.95
N GLN A 38 6.96 9.57 -12.04
CA GLN A 38 5.74 9.27 -12.77
C GLN A 38 5.99 8.94 -14.25
N LYS A 39 6.90 9.68 -14.92
CA LYS A 39 7.29 9.39 -16.32
C LYS A 39 7.95 8.01 -16.45
N VAL A 40 8.79 7.63 -15.48
CA VAL A 40 9.42 6.30 -15.46
C VAL A 40 8.36 5.22 -15.23
N LEU A 41 7.46 5.40 -14.27
CA LEU A 41 6.36 4.48 -14.00
C LEU A 41 5.47 4.28 -15.23
N ASN A 42 5.02 5.38 -15.86
CA ASN A 42 4.21 5.32 -17.08
C ASN A 42 4.92 4.63 -18.26
N LYS A 43 6.24 4.73 -18.35
CA LYS A 43 7.02 4.05 -19.38
C LYS A 43 7.00 2.52 -19.19
N HIS A 44 7.13 2.05 -17.96
CA HIS A 44 7.24 0.63 -17.64
C HIS A 44 5.92 -0.05 -17.32
N TRP A 45 4.93 0.71 -16.80
CA TRP A 45 3.58 0.25 -16.47
C TRP A 45 2.52 1.21 -17.03
N PRO A 46 2.39 1.31 -18.38
CA PRO A 46 1.58 2.35 -19.02
C PRO A 46 0.08 2.29 -18.70
N ASN A 47 -0.41 1.14 -18.27
CA ASN A 47 -1.83 0.92 -17.96
C ASN A 47 -2.16 0.99 -16.45
N VAL A 48 -1.17 1.25 -15.60
CA VAL A 48 -1.37 1.33 -14.16
C VAL A 48 -1.64 2.79 -13.76
N PRO A 49 -2.75 3.09 -13.08
CA PRO A 49 -3.04 4.44 -12.62
C PRO A 49 -2.02 4.93 -11.61
N ILE A 50 -1.74 6.24 -11.65
CA ILE A 50 -0.88 6.93 -10.69
C ILE A 50 -1.74 7.96 -9.95
N VAL A 51 -1.76 7.89 -8.62
CA VAL A 51 -2.29 8.93 -7.73
C VAL A 51 -1.12 9.79 -7.27
N GLU A 52 -1.24 11.12 -7.39
CA GLU A 52 -0.12 12.01 -7.10
C GLU A 52 0.06 12.25 -5.59
N ASP A 53 -1.03 12.32 -4.85
CA ASP A 53 -1.04 12.65 -3.44
C ASP A 53 -1.56 11.50 -2.60
N VAL A 54 -0.79 11.06 -1.60
CA VAL A 54 -1.18 10.03 -0.64
C VAL A 54 -2.38 10.44 0.23
N ASN A 55 -2.65 11.74 0.34
CA ASN A 55 -3.84 12.27 1.02
C ASN A 55 -5.13 12.01 0.23
N ASP A 56 -5.05 11.74 -1.07
CA ASP A 56 -6.21 11.38 -1.89
C ASP A 56 -6.58 9.90 -1.71
N VAL A 57 -6.93 9.55 -0.47
CA VAL A 57 -7.28 8.18 -0.06
C VAL A 57 -8.48 7.66 -0.85
N GLU A 58 -9.48 8.50 -1.15
CA GLU A 58 -10.67 8.10 -1.91
C GLU A 58 -10.31 7.63 -3.32
N ARG A 59 -9.40 8.31 -3.97
CA ARG A 59 -8.94 7.95 -5.32
C ARG A 59 -8.14 6.65 -5.29
N ILE A 60 -7.25 6.47 -4.31
CA ILE A 60 -6.52 5.20 -4.10
C ILE A 60 -7.52 4.06 -3.90
N VAL A 61 -8.49 4.23 -3.00
CA VAL A 61 -9.54 3.23 -2.72
C VAL A 61 -10.37 2.92 -3.97
N THR A 62 -10.68 3.91 -4.78
CA THR A 62 -11.44 3.71 -6.03
C THR A 62 -10.72 2.74 -6.97
N TYR A 63 -9.41 2.89 -7.16
CA TYR A 63 -8.63 1.98 -8.00
C TYR A 63 -8.51 0.58 -7.38
N THR A 64 -8.40 0.47 -6.06
CA THR A 64 -8.29 -0.82 -5.37
C THR A 64 -9.61 -1.60 -5.33
N LYS A 65 -10.77 -0.92 -5.26
CA LYS A 65 -12.12 -1.53 -5.24
C LYS A 65 -12.63 -1.94 -6.64
N ARG A 66 -12.22 -1.27 -7.71
CA ARG A 66 -12.62 -1.62 -9.08
C ARG A 66 -12.34 -3.08 -9.43
N LEU A 67 -11.31 -3.66 -8.86
CA LEU A 67 -10.90 -5.04 -9.11
C LEU A 67 -11.87 -6.08 -8.53
N GLY A 68 -12.44 -5.86 -7.35
CA GLY A 68 -13.42 -6.77 -6.75
C GLY A 68 -14.76 -6.84 -7.50
N ARG A 69 -15.03 -5.89 -8.39
CA ARG A 69 -16.23 -5.86 -9.22
C ARG A 69 -16.07 -6.63 -10.54
N TRP A 70 -14.85 -6.70 -11.09
CA TRP A 70 -14.56 -7.43 -12.32
C TRP A 70 -14.55 -8.95 -12.11
N GLU A 71 -14.09 -9.43 -10.96
CA GLU A 71 -14.08 -10.88 -10.67
C GLU A 71 -15.47 -11.45 -10.41
N ARG A 72 -16.45 -10.61 -9.98
CA ARG A 72 -17.86 -11.01 -9.77
C ARG A 72 -18.75 -10.88 -11.01
N GLY A 73 -18.29 -10.22 -12.07
CA GLY A 73 -19.08 -9.86 -13.26
C GLY A 73 -18.85 -10.73 -14.51
N ASN A 74 -17.90 -11.66 -14.51
CA ASN A 74 -17.50 -12.36 -15.74
C ASN A 74 -18.10 -13.77 -15.88
N THR A 75 -19.32 -13.98 -15.38
CA THR A 75 -20.13 -15.20 -15.63
C THR A 75 -21.47 -14.90 -16.28
N GLN A 76 -21.60 -13.84 -17.07
CA GLN A 76 -22.77 -13.71 -17.97
C GLN A 76 -22.36 -13.12 -19.32
N THR A 77 -22.41 -14.01 -20.28
CA THR A 77 -22.61 -13.92 -21.72
C THR A 77 -23.04 -12.55 -22.25
N GLU A 78 -22.32 -12.10 -23.28
CA GLU A 78 -22.75 -11.07 -24.22
C GLU A 78 -24.20 -11.27 -24.68
N ARG A 79 -25.03 -10.29 -24.42
CA ARG A 79 -26.19 -9.98 -25.27
C ARG A 79 -26.40 -8.46 -25.29
N ASN A 80 -26.29 -7.95 -26.54
CA ASN A 80 -26.70 -6.62 -26.95
C ASN A 80 -28.14 -6.32 -26.49
N THR A 81 -28.40 -5.10 -26.05
CA THR A 81 -29.29 -4.13 -26.72
C THR A 81 -29.58 -2.98 -25.80
N GLU A 82 -29.63 -1.82 -26.41
CA GLU A 82 -30.14 -0.56 -25.87
C GLU A 82 -31.52 -0.76 -25.27
N GLU A 83 -31.71 -0.35 -24.03
CA GLU A 83 -32.99 0.23 -23.60
C GLU A 83 -32.82 1.13 -22.39
N VAL A 84 -33.28 2.32 -22.59
CA VAL A 84 -33.37 3.47 -21.70
C VAL A 84 -34.53 3.24 -20.72
N VAL A 85 -34.39 3.79 -19.49
CA VAL A 85 -35.43 4.40 -18.66
C VAL A 85 -36.07 3.58 -17.54
N MET A 86 -36.06 4.27 -16.46
CA MET A 86 -36.98 4.40 -15.33
C MET A 86 -36.42 3.96 -13.99
N ALA A 87 -36.16 4.97 -13.21
CA ALA A 87 -35.93 4.91 -11.78
C ALA A 87 -37.06 4.17 -11.08
N ARG A 88 -36.73 3.07 -10.41
CA ARG A 88 -37.52 2.57 -9.29
C ARG A 88 -36.68 2.70 -8.03
N GLN A 89 -37.15 3.55 -7.13
CA GLN A 89 -36.69 3.62 -5.75
C GLN A 89 -37.00 2.25 -5.10
N GLU A 90 -35.98 1.49 -4.80
CA GLU A 90 -36.08 0.35 -3.91
C GLU A 90 -35.69 0.76 -2.49
N PRO A 91 -36.31 0.20 -1.45
CA PRO A 91 -36.09 0.63 -0.07
C PRO A 91 -34.67 0.30 0.41
N ALA A 92 -34.13 1.20 1.22
CA ALA A 92 -32.80 1.10 1.82
C ALA A 92 -32.57 -0.29 2.42
N GLU A 93 -31.79 -1.11 1.74
CA GLU A 93 -31.29 -2.38 2.24
C GLU A 93 -30.37 -2.10 3.42
N ARG A 94 -30.69 -2.68 4.57
CA ARG A 94 -29.90 -2.58 5.80
C ARG A 94 -28.47 -3.00 5.47
N THR A 95 -27.55 -2.04 5.47
CA THR A 95 -26.13 -2.30 5.35
C THR A 95 -25.71 -3.25 6.48
N ARG A 96 -25.39 -4.49 6.14
CA ARG A 96 -24.62 -5.36 7.03
C ARG A 96 -23.33 -4.64 7.38
N PRO A 97 -22.87 -4.70 8.66
CA PRO A 97 -21.57 -4.15 8.99
C PRO A 97 -20.52 -4.81 8.08
N ASP A 98 -19.74 -3.97 7.40
CA ASP A 98 -18.63 -4.37 6.54
C ASP A 98 -17.66 -5.21 7.39
N THR A 99 -17.70 -6.53 7.24
CA THR A 99 -16.85 -7.47 7.98
C THR A 99 -15.44 -7.53 7.40
N GLY A 100 -14.93 -6.44 6.84
CA GLY A 100 -13.50 -6.19 6.64
C GLY A 100 -12.67 -7.18 5.80
N THR A 101 -13.28 -8.18 5.17
CA THR A 101 -12.57 -9.28 4.49
C THR A 101 -12.52 -9.14 2.96
N ASP A 102 -13.08 -8.08 2.40
CA ASP A 102 -13.23 -7.90 0.94
C ASP A 102 -12.12 -7.04 0.30
N SER A 103 -10.96 -6.92 0.96
CA SER A 103 -9.84 -6.22 0.33
C SER A 103 -9.30 -7.03 -0.86
N ALA A 104 -9.35 -6.44 -2.05
CA ALA A 104 -8.73 -7.04 -3.24
C ALA A 104 -7.18 -6.96 -3.19
N ILE A 105 -6.59 -6.16 -2.27
CA ILE A 105 -5.16 -5.90 -2.23
C ILE A 105 -4.43 -6.93 -1.37
N THR A 106 -3.54 -7.68 -2.01
CA THR A 106 -2.70 -8.67 -1.32
C THR A 106 -1.48 -8.02 -0.67
N LEU A 107 -0.84 -7.05 -1.33
CA LEU A 107 0.36 -6.36 -0.85
C LEU A 107 0.19 -4.85 -0.98
N LEU A 108 0.52 -4.13 0.08
CA LEU A 108 0.82 -2.71 0.06
C LEU A 108 2.32 -2.55 0.37
N SER A 109 3.08 -1.93 -0.51
CA SER A 109 4.46 -1.52 -0.25
C SER A 109 4.56 -0.01 -0.11
N ALA A 110 5.50 0.47 0.72
CA ALA A 110 5.76 1.90 0.86
C ALA A 110 7.19 2.19 1.33
N GLY A 111 7.92 2.98 0.57
CA GLY A 111 9.15 3.65 1.00
C GLY A 111 8.81 4.99 1.63
N VAL A 112 8.26 4.99 2.85
CA VAL A 112 7.71 6.21 3.46
C VAL A 112 8.80 7.27 3.63
N PRO A 113 8.62 8.52 3.15
CA PRO A 113 9.60 9.58 3.33
C PRO A 113 9.97 9.79 4.80
N CYS A 114 11.27 9.77 5.11
CA CYS A 114 11.78 9.85 6.47
C CYS A 114 12.89 10.91 6.59
N GLN A 115 12.66 12.09 6.06
CA GLN A 115 13.64 13.17 6.13
C GLN A 115 13.94 13.66 7.56
N PRO A 116 12.99 13.63 8.53
CA PRO A 116 13.30 13.97 9.92
C PRO A 116 14.30 13.03 10.60
N ALA A 117 14.41 11.77 10.14
CA ALA A 117 15.32 10.76 10.69
C ALA A 117 16.62 10.60 9.88
N SER A 118 16.80 11.35 8.79
CA SER A 118 18.01 11.31 7.97
C SER A 118 19.14 12.04 8.69
N VAL A 119 20.30 11.39 8.84
CA VAL A 119 21.51 11.94 9.46
C VAL A 119 22.03 13.21 8.76
N ALA A 120 21.62 13.45 7.51
CA ALA A 120 22.01 14.60 6.69
C ALA A 120 21.04 15.80 6.79
N GLY A 121 19.92 15.70 7.53
CA GLY A 121 18.89 16.74 7.65
C GLY A 121 18.83 17.37 9.05
N LYS A 122 18.19 18.56 9.17
CA LYS A 122 17.79 19.10 10.47
C LYS A 122 16.74 18.15 11.05
N GLN A 123 17.02 17.55 12.20
CA GLN A 123 16.11 16.63 12.90
C GLN A 123 14.90 17.38 13.45
N SER A 124 13.89 17.61 12.62
CA SER A 124 12.63 18.28 13.01
C SER A 124 11.63 17.32 13.69
N GLY A 125 11.96 16.03 13.78
CA GLY A 125 11.10 15.01 14.37
C GLY A 125 9.78 14.85 13.61
N THR A 126 8.73 14.40 14.31
CA THR A 126 7.37 14.16 13.76
C THR A 126 6.61 15.42 13.38
N ARG A 127 7.15 16.62 13.64
CA ARG A 127 6.55 17.94 13.28
C ARG A 127 6.91 18.42 11.87
N ASP A 128 7.65 17.62 11.10
CA ASP A 128 8.01 17.94 9.71
C ASP A 128 6.82 17.59 8.79
N ASP A 129 6.45 18.50 7.87
CA ASP A 129 5.38 18.30 6.89
C ASP A 129 5.62 17.09 5.96
N ARG A 130 6.85 16.58 5.95
CA ARG A 130 7.26 15.38 5.21
C ARG A 130 7.10 14.08 6.02
N TRP A 131 6.51 14.15 7.21
CA TRP A 131 6.18 13.00 8.02
C TRP A 131 4.85 12.41 7.56
N LEU A 132 4.91 11.47 6.62
CA LEU A 132 3.72 10.93 5.93
C LEU A 132 3.23 9.58 6.47
N TRP A 133 3.66 9.18 7.66
CA TRP A 133 3.17 7.96 8.31
C TRP A 133 1.68 8.01 8.66
N PRO A 134 1.11 9.11 9.19
CA PRO A 134 -0.32 9.19 9.44
C PRO A 134 -1.15 8.94 8.17
N GLN A 135 -0.80 9.58 7.07
CA GLN A 135 -1.46 9.42 5.77
C GLN A 135 -1.31 7.98 5.23
N THR A 136 -0.13 7.38 5.43
CA THR A 136 0.10 5.98 5.08
C THR A 136 -0.83 5.05 5.85
N PHE A 137 -1.03 5.29 7.14
CA PHE A 137 -1.97 4.50 7.96
C PHE A 137 -3.43 4.74 7.58
N ASP A 138 -3.80 5.94 7.13
CA ASP A 138 -5.15 6.20 6.62
C ASP A 138 -5.43 5.36 5.37
N VAL A 139 -4.46 5.25 4.45
CA VAL A 139 -4.56 4.33 3.31
C VAL A 139 -4.66 2.86 3.78
N VAL A 140 -3.83 2.43 4.73
CA VAL A 140 -3.88 1.07 5.28
C VAL A 140 -5.24 0.76 5.89
N ARG A 141 -5.82 1.69 6.67
CA ARG A 141 -7.17 1.53 7.27
C ARG A 141 -8.26 1.42 6.21
N ALA A 142 -8.17 2.22 5.15
CA ALA A 142 -9.17 2.28 4.10
C ALA A 142 -9.10 1.08 3.13
N VAL A 143 -7.89 0.62 2.80
CA VAL A 143 -7.64 -0.45 1.83
C VAL A 143 -7.62 -1.83 2.48
N ARG A 144 -7.17 -1.95 3.74
CA ARG A 144 -7.05 -3.22 4.48
C ARG A 144 -6.27 -4.31 3.73
N PRO A 145 -5.06 -4.04 3.23
CA PRO A 145 -4.28 -5.03 2.51
C PRO A 145 -3.97 -6.26 3.37
N ARG A 146 -3.77 -7.43 2.75
CA ARG A 146 -3.36 -8.63 3.47
C ARG A 146 -1.97 -8.48 4.09
N TRP A 147 -1.04 -7.93 3.31
CA TRP A 147 0.35 -7.68 3.71
C TRP A 147 0.70 -6.21 3.51
N CYS A 148 1.42 -5.64 4.48
CA CYS A 148 2.09 -4.37 4.31
C CYS A 148 3.60 -4.58 4.42
N LEU A 149 4.35 -3.90 3.55
CA LEU A 149 5.81 -3.91 3.53
C LEU A 149 6.30 -2.46 3.49
N PHE A 150 6.86 -1.99 4.60
CA PHE A 150 7.42 -0.64 4.69
C PHE A 150 8.94 -0.70 4.74
N GLU A 151 9.59 0.23 4.04
CA GLU A 151 11.04 0.45 4.10
C GLU A 151 11.34 1.83 4.67
N ASN A 152 12.40 1.89 5.48
CA ASN A 152 12.87 3.16 6.00
C ASN A 152 14.36 3.15 6.32
N VAL A 153 14.93 4.34 6.59
CA VAL A 153 16.31 4.48 7.04
C VAL A 153 16.49 3.98 8.49
N ARG A 154 17.69 3.48 8.82
CA ARG A 154 17.99 2.98 10.15
C ARG A 154 17.76 4.01 11.27
N GLY A 155 17.91 5.32 10.96
CA GLY A 155 17.66 6.41 11.91
C GLY A 155 16.25 6.42 12.51
N LEU A 156 15.27 5.81 11.84
CA LEU A 156 13.91 5.65 12.36
C LEU A 156 13.88 4.93 13.72
N LEU A 157 14.78 3.95 13.95
CA LEU A 157 14.83 3.16 15.19
C LEU A 157 15.19 3.98 16.43
N SER A 158 15.95 5.07 16.25
CA SER A 158 16.42 5.92 17.34
C SER A 158 15.74 7.27 17.42
N LEU A 159 14.81 7.56 16.52
CA LEU A 159 14.10 8.83 16.49
C LEU A 159 13.32 9.03 17.78
N GLU A 160 13.51 10.18 18.45
CA GLU A 160 12.95 10.51 19.76
C GLU A 160 13.16 9.39 20.81
N GLY A 161 14.38 8.85 20.88
CA GLY A 161 14.72 7.77 21.81
C GLY A 161 14.04 6.43 21.51
N GLY A 162 13.55 6.22 20.28
CA GLY A 162 12.85 5.02 19.84
C GLY A 162 11.34 5.07 20.06
N MET A 163 10.81 6.13 20.66
CA MET A 163 9.37 6.25 20.92
C MET A 163 8.57 6.32 19.63
N VAL A 164 9.06 7.03 18.62
CA VAL A 164 8.41 7.13 17.32
C VAL A 164 8.27 5.75 16.67
N PHE A 165 9.35 4.97 16.64
CA PHE A 165 9.30 3.63 16.06
C PHE A 165 8.29 2.73 16.78
N LYS A 166 8.31 2.74 18.13
CA LYS A 166 7.34 2.01 18.95
C LYS A 166 5.90 2.43 18.64
N SER A 167 5.63 3.73 18.49
CA SER A 167 4.31 4.24 18.15
C SER A 167 3.83 3.73 16.79
N LEU A 168 4.71 3.66 15.76
CA LEU A 168 4.35 3.13 14.45
C LEU A 168 3.95 1.66 14.51
N LEU A 169 4.67 0.83 15.29
CA LEU A 169 4.33 -0.58 15.46
C LEU A 169 2.99 -0.73 16.19
N SER A 170 2.79 0.02 17.29
CA SER A 170 1.53 -0.02 18.05
C SER A 170 0.34 0.43 17.21
N GLU A 171 0.53 1.36 16.28
CA GLU A 171 -0.52 1.81 15.36
C GLU A 171 -0.93 0.69 14.38
N LEU A 172 0.03 -0.03 13.81
CA LEU A 172 -0.25 -1.19 12.95
C LEU A 172 -0.96 -2.31 13.73
N GLU A 173 -0.54 -2.58 14.95
CA GLU A 173 -1.17 -3.55 15.84
C GLU A 173 -2.61 -3.16 16.18
N ALA A 174 -2.85 -1.87 16.45
CA ALA A 174 -4.18 -1.31 16.72
C ALA A 174 -5.12 -1.40 15.50
N ILE A 175 -4.56 -1.28 14.28
CA ILE A 175 -5.31 -1.49 13.03
C ILE A 175 -5.65 -2.99 12.82
N GLY A 176 -5.03 -3.91 13.56
CA GLY A 176 -5.29 -5.36 13.49
C GLY A 176 -4.24 -6.16 12.73
N TYR A 177 -3.00 -5.67 12.64
CA TYR A 177 -1.89 -6.39 12.02
C TYR A 177 -0.99 -7.06 13.05
N GLU A 178 -0.40 -8.17 12.68
CA GLU A 178 0.78 -8.74 13.31
C GLU A 178 2.02 -8.17 12.61
N VAL A 179 3.06 -7.76 13.39
CA VAL A 179 4.16 -6.96 12.85
C VAL A 179 5.50 -7.58 13.16
N TRP A 180 6.37 -7.66 12.15
CA TRP A 180 7.78 -8.06 12.25
C TRP A 180 8.69 -6.97 11.72
N CYS A 181 9.86 -6.82 12.34
CA CYS A 181 10.84 -5.81 11.95
C CYS A 181 12.20 -6.44 11.71
N PHE A 182 12.85 -5.99 10.62
CA PHE A 182 14.16 -6.48 10.22
C PHE A 182 15.07 -5.28 9.88
N VAL A 183 16.37 -5.43 10.15
CA VAL A 183 17.39 -4.49 9.65
C VAL A 183 18.25 -5.25 8.64
N LEU A 184 18.15 -4.87 7.38
CA LEU A 184 18.86 -5.53 6.30
C LEU A 184 19.82 -4.54 5.63
N PRO A 185 21.13 -4.85 5.61
CA PRO A 185 22.07 -4.06 4.84
C PRO A 185 22.07 -4.49 3.37
N ALA A 186 22.31 -3.55 2.45
CA ALA A 186 22.38 -3.86 1.02
C ALA A 186 23.51 -4.86 0.69
N CYS A 187 24.61 -4.84 1.44
CA CYS A 187 25.71 -5.81 1.28
C CYS A 187 25.29 -7.25 1.58
N ALA A 188 24.23 -7.50 2.37
CA ALA A 188 23.67 -8.84 2.54
C ALA A 188 23.03 -9.40 1.25
N LYS A 189 22.88 -8.56 0.23
CA LYS A 189 22.37 -8.89 -1.11
C LYS A 189 23.40 -8.55 -2.22
N ASN A 190 24.68 -8.73 -1.89
CA ASN A 190 25.81 -8.54 -2.81
C ASN A 190 26.01 -7.11 -3.35
N ALA A 191 25.42 -6.09 -2.72
CA ALA A 191 25.71 -4.70 -3.08
C ALA A 191 27.09 -4.30 -2.54
N PRO A 192 27.87 -3.44 -3.26
CA PRO A 192 29.20 -3.03 -2.86
C PRO A 192 29.21 -2.01 -1.69
N HIS A 193 28.05 -1.69 -1.11
CA HIS A 193 27.88 -0.72 -0.03
C HIS A 193 26.96 -1.27 1.06
N ARG A 194 27.10 -0.77 2.28
CA ARG A 194 26.37 -1.26 3.44
C ARG A 194 24.88 -0.90 3.39
N ARG A 195 24.50 0.37 3.31
CA ARG A 195 23.13 0.92 3.21
C ARG A 195 22.10 0.14 4.05
N ASP A 196 22.21 0.21 5.39
CA ASP A 196 21.24 -0.42 6.30
C ASP A 196 19.85 0.20 6.12
N ARG A 197 18.83 -0.67 6.07
CA ARG A 197 17.41 -0.30 6.00
C ARG A 197 16.58 -1.08 7.00
N VAL A 198 15.63 -0.38 7.59
CA VAL A 198 14.61 -0.99 8.43
C VAL A 198 13.47 -1.43 7.52
N TRP A 199 13.05 -2.66 7.69
CA TRP A 199 11.92 -3.26 7.02
C TRP A 199 10.87 -3.62 8.06
N ILE A 200 9.65 -3.14 7.86
CA ILE A 200 8.50 -3.46 8.69
C ILE A 200 7.56 -4.27 7.83
N VAL A 201 7.33 -5.53 8.23
CA VAL A 201 6.39 -6.45 7.57
C VAL A 201 5.19 -6.59 8.48
N ALA A 202 3.99 -6.36 7.95
CA ALA A 202 2.76 -6.51 8.71
C ALA A 202 1.77 -7.40 7.97
N HIS A 203 1.15 -8.35 8.69
CA HIS A 203 0.14 -9.28 8.19
C HIS A 203 -1.18 -9.04 8.88
N SER A 204 -2.26 -8.92 8.13
CA SER A 204 -3.60 -8.71 8.67
C SER A 204 -4.12 -9.97 9.37
N LYS A 205 -4.44 -9.87 10.66
CA LYS A 205 -5.05 -10.97 11.45
C LYS A 205 -6.43 -11.38 10.93
N LEU A 206 -7.12 -10.49 10.21
CA LEU A 206 -8.44 -10.76 9.64
C LEU A 206 -8.41 -11.72 8.44
N TRP A 207 -7.24 -12.01 7.88
CA TRP A 207 -7.07 -12.89 6.72
C TRP A 207 -6.82 -14.35 7.09
N GLU A 208 -6.68 -14.68 8.36
CA GLU A 208 -6.35 -16.05 8.81
C GLU A 208 -7.51 -17.04 8.72
N ASP A 209 -8.77 -16.57 8.65
CA ASP A 209 -9.93 -17.44 8.86
C ASP A 209 -10.69 -17.91 7.59
N ASN A 210 -10.35 -17.45 6.40
CA ASN A 210 -11.14 -17.78 5.19
C ASN A 210 -10.60 -18.94 4.33
N GLY A 211 -9.68 -19.75 4.82
CA GLY A 211 -9.07 -20.75 3.94
C GLY A 211 -8.42 -21.97 4.53
N LYS A 212 -8.89 -22.53 5.65
CA LYS A 212 -8.65 -23.96 6.00
C LYS A 212 -9.53 -24.35 7.21
N ARG A 213 -10.66 -24.94 6.95
CA ARG A 213 -11.21 -26.02 7.73
C ARG A 213 -11.51 -27.18 6.81
#